data_ea7bc846dfe93741304f7fe7c4817348
#
_entry.id   ea7bc846dfe93741304f7fe7c4817348
#
_cell.length_a   1.000
_cell.length_b   1.000
_cell.length_c   1.000
_cell.angle_alpha   90.00
_cell.angle_beta   90.00
_cell.angle_gamma   90.00
#
_symmetry.space_group_name_H-M   'P 1'
#
loop_
_entity.id
_entity.type
_entity.pdbx_description
1 polymer ?
#
loop_
_entity_poly.entity_id
_entity_poly.type
_entity_poly.pdbx_seq_one_letter_code
_entity_poly.pdbx_strand_id
1 'polypeptide(L)'
;VFSNAVRKGGVVRAVNAKGCAGFSRTDIEALTVKAQSLGAKGMAWIAIREDGSLYSVLTKYFAKEEMEELIRTVDGEPGDFILFCADERKTVRRVLGGIRLALGDRLSLRPKDRFSFLLVTDFPQFEYSEEEGRWVATHHPFTMPYPEDLPYLKSDPARVRAQAYDVVLNGVELGSGSIRIHQREVQQQMFEALGFSKEQIEARFGFMVRAFRYGTPPHGGFAFGLDRLVMLLLGADSLRDVIAFPKLKDASCPLTDAPGPVDPEQLAVLGIAAGAKEEGTARPKAEESAGAKIDVQAVAALSMLELDSREEEGMRRQLSSILDFASSLAALDLAGVEPTAHVLPVQNVFREDGAPHSFSREALLQNAPDVSDGCIRVPRVVE
;
A
#
# COMPACT_ATOMS: atom_id res chain seq x y z
N VAL A 1 30.94 2.79 10.67
CA VAL A 1 29.66 2.82 9.93
C VAL A 1 28.59 3.48 10.79
N PHE A 2 28.32 3.01 12.00
CA PHE A 2 27.28 3.49 12.90
C PHE A 2 27.44 4.96 13.29
N SER A 3 28.63 5.35 13.77
CA SER A 3 28.92 6.74 14.14
C SER A 3 28.79 7.71 12.95
N ASN A 4 29.07 7.24 11.73
CA ASN A 4 28.91 8.06 10.53
C ASN A 4 27.44 8.26 10.15
N ALA A 5 26.61 7.22 10.32
CA ALA A 5 25.17 7.34 10.09
C ALA A 5 24.55 8.36 11.06
N VAL A 6 24.87 8.25 12.35
CA VAL A 6 24.37 9.15 13.39
C VAL A 6 24.84 10.61 13.15
N ARG A 7 26.12 10.82 12.81
CA ARG A 7 26.65 12.17 12.47
C ARG A 7 25.93 12.82 11.29
N LYS A 8 25.39 12.02 10.37
CA LYS A 8 24.62 12.52 9.22
C LYS A 8 23.10 12.66 9.53
N GLY A 9 22.69 12.57 10.79
CA GLY A 9 21.29 12.69 11.19
C GLY A 9 20.49 11.38 11.03
N GLY A 10 21.16 10.29 10.65
CA GLY A 10 20.56 8.95 10.58
C GLY A 10 20.40 8.30 11.95
N VAL A 11 19.87 7.09 11.96
CA VAL A 11 19.63 6.30 13.15
C VAL A 11 20.22 4.90 13.03
N VAL A 12 20.54 4.30 14.20
CA VAL A 12 20.87 2.87 14.33
C VAL A 12 19.74 2.21 15.09
N ARG A 13 19.21 1.10 14.56
CA ARG A 13 18.17 0.29 15.19
C ARG A 13 18.51 -1.18 15.05
N ALA A 14 17.90 -2.00 15.90
CA ALA A 14 18.11 -3.44 15.87
C ALA A 14 16.76 -4.20 15.93
N VAL A 15 16.81 -5.46 15.50
CA VAL A 15 15.80 -6.48 15.74
C VAL A 15 16.51 -7.65 16.42
N ASN A 16 15.98 -8.08 17.56
CA ASN A 16 16.44 -9.27 18.24
C ASN A 16 15.58 -10.48 17.81
N ALA A 17 16.21 -11.46 17.15
CA ALA A 17 15.60 -12.73 16.80
C ALA A 17 15.89 -13.74 17.91
N LYS A 18 14.96 -13.89 18.84
CA LYS A 18 15.06 -14.77 19.99
C LYS A 18 15.31 -16.23 19.58
N GLY A 19 16.26 -16.87 20.23
CA GLY A 19 16.61 -18.28 19.98
C GLY A 19 17.26 -18.59 18.63
N CYS A 20 17.75 -17.58 17.90
CA CYS A 20 18.26 -17.72 16.54
C CYS A 20 19.79 -17.64 16.41
N ALA A 21 20.56 -17.77 17.50
CA ALA A 21 22.02 -17.75 17.44
C ALA A 21 22.63 -18.84 16.55
N GLY A 22 21.87 -19.92 16.30
CA GLY A 22 22.25 -21.03 15.45
C GLY A 22 22.09 -20.80 13.93
N PHE A 23 21.75 -19.59 13.49
CA PHE A 23 21.62 -19.30 12.07
C PHE A 23 22.94 -19.62 11.32
N SER A 24 22.80 -20.39 10.24
CA SER A 24 23.91 -20.74 9.37
C SER A 24 24.39 -19.52 8.58
N ARG A 25 25.56 -19.63 7.98
CA ARG A 25 26.10 -18.58 7.11
C ARG A 25 25.15 -18.27 5.95
N THR A 26 24.52 -19.27 5.37
CA THR A 26 23.54 -19.13 4.29
C THR A 26 22.30 -18.35 4.76
N ASP A 27 21.83 -18.59 5.99
CA ASP A 27 20.71 -17.87 6.58
C ASP A 27 21.00 -16.39 6.76
N ILE A 28 22.20 -16.09 7.28
CA ILE A 28 22.66 -14.71 7.50
C ILE A 28 22.82 -13.99 6.16
N GLU A 29 23.34 -14.69 5.15
CA GLU A 29 23.47 -14.14 3.78
C GLU A 29 22.11 -13.85 3.17
N ALA A 30 21.14 -14.75 3.28
CA ALA A 30 19.76 -14.54 2.80
C ALA A 30 19.11 -13.32 3.46
N LEU A 31 19.26 -13.14 4.79
CA LEU A 31 18.77 -11.96 5.50
C LEU A 31 19.48 -10.68 5.06
N THR A 32 20.80 -10.77 4.77
CA THR A 32 21.58 -9.63 4.28
C THR A 32 21.12 -9.21 2.87
N VAL A 33 20.93 -10.16 1.97
CA VAL A 33 20.38 -9.92 0.62
C VAL A 33 18.98 -9.30 0.71
N LYS A 34 18.13 -9.82 1.59
CA LYS A 34 16.82 -9.24 1.84
C LYS A 34 16.90 -7.80 2.35
N ALA A 35 17.81 -7.51 3.29
CA ALA A 35 18.01 -6.15 3.77
C ALA A 35 18.46 -5.20 2.65
N GLN A 36 19.39 -5.66 1.79
CA GLN A 36 19.86 -4.89 0.64
C GLN A 36 18.74 -4.64 -0.38
N SER A 37 17.91 -5.62 -0.69
CA SER A 37 16.74 -5.44 -1.57
C SER A 37 15.74 -4.41 -1.04
N LEU A 38 15.77 -4.14 0.26
CA LEU A 38 14.97 -3.12 0.93
C LEU A 38 15.68 -1.77 1.07
N GLY A 39 16.91 -1.66 0.51
CA GLY A 39 17.68 -0.41 0.46
C GLY A 39 18.77 -0.27 1.53
N ALA A 40 19.10 -1.32 2.28
CA ALA A 40 20.26 -1.28 3.17
C ALA A 40 21.56 -1.38 2.36
N LYS A 41 22.60 -0.66 2.80
CA LYS A 41 23.96 -0.79 2.25
C LYS A 41 24.68 -2.05 2.76
N GLY A 42 24.17 -2.64 3.82
CA GLY A 42 24.67 -3.83 4.47
C GLY A 42 23.93 -4.05 5.79
N MET A 43 24.17 -5.17 6.43
CA MET A 43 23.55 -5.54 7.69
C MET A 43 24.64 -6.06 8.66
N ALA A 44 24.72 -5.47 9.84
CA ALA A 44 25.56 -5.97 10.90
C ALA A 44 24.73 -6.88 11.82
N TRP A 45 25.37 -7.80 12.49
CA TRP A 45 24.71 -8.75 13.38
C TRP A 45 25.60 -9.22 14.51
N ILE A 46 24.99 -9.71 15.58
CA ILE A 46 25.62 -10.37 16.71
C ILE A 46 24.84 -11.66 17.00
N ALA A 47 25.53 -12.80 17.10
CA ALA A 47 24.98 -14.01 17.68
C ALA A 47 25.50 -14.14 19.13
N ILE A 48 24.59 -14.32 20.07
CA ILE A 48 24.90 -14.59 21.47
C ILE A 48 24.78 -16.10 21.64
N ARG A 49 25.92 -16.81 21.74
CA ARG A 49 25.91 -18.26 21.90
C ARG A 49 25.33 -18.69 23.24
N GLU A 50 24.99 -19.97 23.34
CA GLU A 50 24.44 -20.55 24.59
C GLU A 50 25.37 -20.38 25.81
N ASP A 51 26.69 -20.33 25.59
CA ASP A 51 27.70 -20.08 26.61
C ASP A 51 27.87 -18.59 26.97
N GLY A 52 27.05 -17.71 26.39
CA GLY A 52 27.12 -16.26 26.50
C GLY A 52 28.24 -15.62 25.67
N SER A 53 29.04 -16.38 24.94
CA SER A 53 30.06 -15.82 24.07
C SER A 53 29.45 -15.14 22.85
N LEU A 54 30.08 -14.03 22.37
CA LEU A 54 29.60 -13.25 21.26
C LEU A 54 30.33 -13.64 19.97
N TYR A 55 29.54 -13.93 18.95
CA TYR A 55 30.05 -14.16 17.61
C TYR A 55 29.59 -13.03 16.69
N SER A 56 30.51 -12.13 16.32
CA SER A 56 30.24 -10.96 15.47
C SER A 56 31.56 -10.31 15.04
N VAL A 57 31.55 -9.67 13.88
CA VAL A 57 32.62 -8.76 13.46
C VAL A 57 32.67 -7.50 14.35
N LEU A 58 31.54 -7.11 14.92
CA LEU A 58 31.40 -5.90 15.75
C LEU A 58 32.25 -5.96 17.03
N THR A 59 32.54 -7.15 17.58
CA THR A 59 33.37 -7.33 18.77
C THR A 59 34.78 -6.76 18.62
N LYS A 60 35.24 -6.50 17.41
CA LYS A 60 36.54 -5.88 17.13
C LYS A 60 36.54 -4.36 17.26
N TYR A 61 35.36 -3.74 17.31
CA TYR A 61 35.19 -2.28 17.22
C TYR A 61 34.56 -1.66 18.47
N PHE A 62 34.08 -2.46 19.41
CA PHE A 62 33.43 -2.01 20.64
C PHE A 62 34.18 -2.58 21.84
N ALA A 63 34.25 -1.80 22.90
CA ALA A 63 34.73 -2.29 24.19
C ALA A 63 33.71 -3.30 24.79
N LYS A 64 34.16 -4.12 25.73
CA LYS A 64 33.33 -5.16 26.35
C LYS A 64 32.09 -4.56 27.02
N GLU A 65 32.27 -3.48 27.74
CA GLU A 65 31.23 -2.76 28.46
C GLU A 65 30.18 -2.15 27.49
N GLU A 66 30.63 -1.62 26.34
CA GLU A 66 29.76 -1.09 25.31
C GLU A 66 28.91 -2.21 24.65
N MET A 67 29.51 -3.38 24.45
CA MET A 67 28.80 -4.55 23.90
C MET A 67 27.75 -5.07 24.89
N GLU A 68 28.06 -5.12 26.19
CA GLU A 68 27.14 -5.53 27.26
C GLU A 68 25.95 -4.55 27.33
N GLU A 69 26.21 -3.24 27.26
CA GLU A 69 25.18 -2.20 27.21
C GLU A 69 24.26 -2.34 26.00
N LEU A 70 24.85 -2.56 24.81
CA LEU A 70 24.13 -2.72 23.56
C LEU A 70 23.22 -3.95 23.63
N ILE A 71 23.72 -5.10 24.10
CA ILE A 71 22.94 -6.33 24.26
C ILE A 71 21.79 -6.10 25.24
N ARG A 72 22.05 -5.46 26.38
CA ARG A 72 21.01 -5.12 27.35
C ARG A 72 19.94 -4.19 26.76
N THR A 73 20.33 -3.21 25.93
CA THR A 73 19.39 -2.26 25.30
C THR A 73 18.41 -2.95 24.35
N VAL A 74 18.78 -4.07 23.74
CA VAL A 74 17.95 -4.86 22.81
C VAL A 74 17.38 -6.12 23.46
N ASP A 75 17.45 -6.23 24.78
CA ASP A 75 16.96 -7.39 25.54
C ASP A 75 17.54 -8.71 24.99
N GLY A 76 18.88 -8.72 24.78
CA GLY A 76 19.60 -9.88 24.25
C GLY A 76 19.94 -10.89 25.32
N GLU A 77 19.68 -12.17 25.03
CA GLU A 77 19.95 -13.32 25.90
C GLU A 77 20.80 -14.38 25.19
N PRO A 78 21.45 -15.30 25.91
CA PRO A 78 22.10 -16.46 25.29
C PRO A 78 21.12 -17.21 24.37
N GLY A 79 21.58 -17.55 23.18
CA GLY A 79 20.76 -18.16 22.12
C GLY A 79 20.18 -17.15 21.12
N ASP A 80 20.28 -15.84 21.31
CA ASP A 80 19.69 -14.82 20.47
C ASP A 80 20.56 -14.38 19.29
N PHE A 81 19.92 -13.90 18.23
CA PHE A 81 20.57 -13.33 17.05
C PHE A 81 20.06 -11.90 16.82
N ILE A 82 20.95 -10.92 16.92
CA ILE A 82 20.61 -9.49 16.83
C ILE A 82 21.09 -8.94 15.48
N LEU A 83 20.19 -8.28 14.76
CA LEU A 83 20.47 -7.67 13.47
C LEU A 83 20.36 -6.14 13.59
N PHE A 84 21.31 -5.42 12.96
CA PHE A 84 21.40 -3.97 13.02
C PHE A 84 21.29 -3.36 11.63
N CYS A 85 20.57 -2.26 11.54
CA CYS A 85 20.56 -1.40 10.38
C CYS A 85 20.88 0.05 10.79
N ALA A 86 21.73 0.71 10.00
CA ALA A 86 22.18 2.08 10.24
C ALA A 86 22.09 2.87 8.94
N ASP A 87 21.17 3.79 8.86
CA ASP A 87 20.95 4.68 7.72
C ASP A 87 19.95 5.81 8.12
N GLU A 88 19.40 6.51 7.15
CA GLU A 88 18.26 7.41 7.35
C GLU A 88 17.08 6.69 8.00
N ARG A 89 16.32 7.39 8.84
CA ARG A 89 15.21 6.81 9.62
C ARG A 89 14.20 6.05 8.74
N LYS A 90 13.83 6.60 7.57
CA LYS A 90 12.88 5.97 6.63
C LYS A 90 13.40 4.64 6.11
N THR A 91 14.66 4.58 5.70
CA THR A 91 15.35 3.36 5.24
C THR A 91 15.45 2.32 6.34
N VAL A 92 15.90 2.71 7.55
CA VAL A 92 16.02 1.78 8.68
C VAL A 92 14.68 1.15 9.05
N ARG A 93 13.59 1.93 9.08
CA ARG A 93 12.24 1.42 9.35
C ARG A 93 11.79 0.41 8.31
N ARG A 94 11.98 0.72 7.02
CA ARG A 94 11.63 -0.18 5.91
C ARG A 94 12.40 -1.49 5.96
N VAL A 95 13.72 -1.41 6.15
CA VAL A 95 14.61 -2.57 6.20
C VAL A 95 14.29 -3.48 7.38
N LEU A 96 14.30 -2.93 8.61
CA LEU A 96 14.04 -3.74 9.80
C LEU A 96 12.59 -4.23 9.88
N GLY A 97 11.63 -3.47 9.37
CA GLY A 97 10.25 -3.93 9.21
C GLY A 97 10.15 -5.16 8.30
N GLY A 98 10.79 -5.11 7.13
CA GLY A 98 10.84 -6.26 6.21
C GLY A 98 11.62 -7.46 6.76
N ILE A 99 12.71 -7.23 7.47
CA ILE A 99 13.46 -8.30 8.16
C ILE A 99 12.61 -8.93 9.27
N ARG A 100 11.92 -8.14 10.08
CA ARG A 100 11.01 -8.63 11.13
C ARG A 100 9.92 -9.54 10.56
N LEU A 101 9.33 -9.17 9.42
CA LEU A 101 8.33 -10.01 8.75
C LEU A 101 8.94 -11.31 8.23
N ALA A 102 10.10 -11.25 7.58
CA ALA A 102 10.80 -12.44 7.07
C ALA A 102 11.18 -13.42 8.19
N LEU A 103 11.64 -12.89 9.33
CA LEU A 103 11.91 -13.70 10.53
C LEU A 103 10.62 -14.28 11.11
N GLY A 104 9.54 -13.50 11.18
CA GLY A 104 8.24 -13.95 11.66
C GLY A 104 7.68 -15.11 10.83
N ASP A 105 7.82 -15.06 9.51
CA ASP A 105 7.41 -16.14 8.61
C ASP A 105 8.30 -17.39 8.78
N ARG A 106 9.61 -17.19 8.80
CA ARG A 106 10.58 -18.28 8.98
C ARG A 106 10.40 -19.03 10.30
N LEU A 107 10.11 -18.30 11.36
CA LEU A 107 9.93 -18.84 12.72
C LEU A 107 8.47 -19.27 12.97
N SER A 108 7.60 -19.22 11.96
CA SER A 108 6.17 -19.56 12.08
C SER A 108 5.44 -18.76 13.17
N LEU A 109 5.87 -17.52 13.41
CA LEU A 109 5.27 -16.62 14.40
C LEU A 109 4.02 -15.89 13.86
N ARG A 110 3.69 -16.10 12.59
CA ARG A 110 2.54 -15.51 11.90
C ARG A 110 1.57 -16.60 11.43
N PRO A 111 0.82 -17.25 12.35
CA PRO A 111 -0.16 -18.26 11.99
C PRO A 111 -1.28 -17.63 11.13
N LYS A 112 -1.68 -18.31 10.04
CA LYS A 112 -2.68 -17.81 9.08
C LYS A 112 -4.12 -17.87 9.62
N ASP A 113 -4.37 -18.70 10.61
CA ASP A 113 -5.68 -18.94 11.24
C ASP A 113 -5.98 -17.98 12.41
N ARG A 114 -5.08 -17.05 12.69
CA ARG A 114 -5.24 -16.08 13.77
C ARG A 114 -5.46 -14.68 13.23
N PHE A 115 -6.50 -14.01 13.74
CA PHE A 115 -6.80 -12.61 13.45
C PHE A 115 -6.28 -11.71 14.56
N SER A 116 -5.32 -10.85 14.23
CA SER A 116 -4.68 -9.91 15.17
C SER A 116 -4.91 -8.50 14.69
N PHE A 117 -5.65 -7.73 15.50
CA PHE A 117 -5.97 -6.32 15.20
C PHE A 117 -4.96 -5.39 15.87
N LEU A 118 -4.69 -4.30 15.20
CA LEU A 118 -3.91 -3.17 15.70
C LEU A 118 -4.61 -1.88 15.32
N LEU A 119 -4.77 -0.97 16.29
CA LEU A 119 -5.21 0.39 16.05
C LEU A 119 -3.97 1.29 15.99
N VAL A 120 -3.81 2.01 14.89
CA VAL A 120 -2.74 2.99 14.70
C VAL A 120 -3.33 4.39 14.88
N THR A 121 -2.71 5.21 15.71
CA THR A 121 -3.13 6.59 16.01
C THR A 121 -1.93 7.53 15.95
N ASP A 122 -2.15 8.81 16.21
CA ASP A 122 -1.10 9.84 16.31
C ASP A 122 -0.26 9.96 15.02
N PHE A 123 -0.92 9.89 13.88
CA PHE A 123 -0.27 10.13 12.59
C PHE A 123 0.32 11.55 12.52
N PRO A 124 1.43 11.76 11.80
CA PRO A 124 1.86 13.11 11.47
C PRO A 124 0.79 13.81 10.63
N GLN A 125 0.51 15.08 10.93
CA GLN A 125 -0.43 15.89 10.14
C GLN A 125 0.15 16.24 8.78
N PHE A 126 1.46 16.45 8.71
CA PHE A 126 2.19 16.88 7.53
C PHE A 126 3.39 15.96 7.26
N GLU A 127 3.74 15.84 5.99
CA GLU A 127 5.02 15.31 5.55
C GLU A 127 5.67 16.30 4.58
N TYR A 128 7.02 16.34 4.57
CA TYR A 128 7.74 17.18 3.63
C TYR A 128 7.91 16.43 2.30
N SER A 129 7.40 17.02 1.22
CA SER A 129 7.59 16.51 -0.12
C SER A 129 8.86 17.13 -0.71
N GLU A 130 9.90 16.32 -0.90
CA GLU A 130 11.13 16.72 -1.58
C GLU A 130 10.86 17.14 -3.04
N GLU A 131 9.89 16.47 -3.69
CA GLU A 131 9.51 16.75 -5.07
C GLU A 131 8.83 18.11 -5.21
N GLU A 132 7.92 18.44 -4.30
CA GLU A 132 7.20 19.72 -4.33
C GLU A 132 7.92 20.85 -3.55
N GLY A 133 8.97 20.52 -2.78
CA GLY A 133 9.71 21.45 -1.95
C GLY A 133 8.88 22.12 -0.85
N ARG A 134 7.81 21.47 -0.37
CA ARG A 134 6.86 22.03 0.60
C ARG A 134 6.25 20.96 1.51
N TRP A 135 5.60 21.40 2.57
CA TRP A 135 4.77 20.56 3.41
C TRP A 135 3.48 20.20 2.70
N VAL A 136 3.12 18.91 2.73
CA VAL A 136 1.86 18.37 2.23
C VAL A 136 1.12 17.67 3.37
N ALA A 137 -0.20 17.56 3.27
CA ALA A 137 -0.97 16.81 4.26
C ALA A 137 -0.70 15.31 4.10
N THR A 138 -0.40 14.62 5.19
CA THR A 138 -0.17 13.16 5.18
C THR A 138 -1.39 12.40 4.69
N HIS A 139 -2.59 12.82 5.07
CA HIS A 139 -3.86 12.23 4.63
C HIS A 139 -4.61 13.21 3.72
N HIS A 140 -5.26 14.22 4.32
CA HIS A 140 -5.98 15.27 3.61
C HIS A 140 -6.11 16.53 4.50
N PRO A 141 -6.36 17.72 3.91
CA PRO A 141 -6.36 18.98 4.64
C PRO A 141 -7.54 19.20 5.58
N PHE A 142 -8.42 18.22 5.76
CA PHE A 142 -9.63 18.32 6.57
C PHE A 142 -9.56 17.53 7.88
N THR A 143 -8.44 16.84 8.13
CA THR A 143 -8.20 16.12 9.39
C THR A 143 -7.89 17.11 10.50
N MET A 144 -8.56 16.97 11.64
CA MET A 144 -8.33 17.80 12.82
C MET A 144 -6.98 17.48 13.45
N PRO A 145 -6.11 18.46 13.65
CA PRO A 145 -4.92 18.30 14.48
C PRO A 145 -5.31 18.08 15.95
N TYR A 146 -4.40 17.53 16.74
CA TYR A 146 -4.57 17.55 18.18
C TYR A 146 -4.60 19.00 18.69
N PRO A 147 -5.50 19.37 19.64
CA PRO A 147 -5.63 20.75 20.11
C PRO A 147 -4.33 21.34 20.66
N GLU A 148 -3.53 20.54 21.36
CA GLU A 148 -2.23 20.94 21.91
C GLU A 148 -1.17 21.21 20.83
N ASP A 149 -1.35 20.70 19.61
CA ASP A 149 -0.42 20.87 18.52
C ASP A 149 -0.77 22.06 17.59
N LEU A 150 -1.97 22.64 17.73
CA LEU A 150 -2.43 23.78 16.93
C LEU A 150 -1.44 24.96 16.87
N PRO A 151 -0.75 25.35 17.96
CA PRO A 151 0.24 26.43 17.91
C PRO A 151 1.42 26.17 16.96
N TYR A 152 1.68 24.91 16.61
CA TYR A 152 2.81 24.48 15.78
C TYR A 152 2.49 24.40 14.29
N LEU A 153 1.22 24.57 13.88
CA LEU A 153 0.79 24.43 12.49
C LEU A 153 1.67 25.17 11.48
N LYS A 154 2.13 26.39 11.83
CA LYS A 154 2.97 27.23 10.97
C LYS A 154 4.44 27.24 11.40
N SER A 155 4.72 27.13 12.69
CA SER A 155 6.07 27.27 13.24
C SER A 155 6.89 25.98 13.18
N ASP A 156 6.24 24.82 13.34
CA ASP A 156 6.88 23.50 13.33
C ASP A 156 5.91 22.42 12.82
N PRO A 157 5.60 22.39 11.51
CA PRO A 157 4.64 21.42 10.95
C PRO A 157 5.04 19.97 11.19
N ALA A 158 6.33 19.66 11.29
CA ALA A 158 6.84 18.31 11.55
C ALA A 158 6.38 17.72 12.89
N ARG A 159 6.02 18.58 13.84
CA ARG A 159 5.60 18.19 15.19
C ARG A 159 4.09 17.92 15.28
N VAL A 160 3.30 18.44 14.35
CA VAL A 160 1.84 18.41 14.43
C VAL A 160 1.32 17.00 14.18
N ARG A 161 0.53 16.47 15.12
CA ARG A 161 -0.16 15.17 14.99
C ARG A 161 -1.59 15.35 14.53
N ALA A 162 -2.05 14.39 13.76
CA ALA A 162 -3.41 14.30 13.23
C ALA A 162 -4.28 13.41 14.13
N GLN A 163 -5.52 13.80 14.36
CA GLN A 163 -6.53 12.92 14.91
C GLN A 163 -7.07 11.98 13.83
N ALA A 164 -6.16 11.18 13.26
CA ALA A 164 -6.44 10.13 12.30
C ALA A 164 -6.18 8.77 12.96
N TYR A 165 -6.85 7.75 12.49
CA TYR A 165 -6.75 6.41 13.03
C TYR A 165 -7.00 5.36 11.95
N ASP A 166 -6.18 4.29 11.97
CA ASP A 166 -6.31 3.15 11.08
C ASP A 166 -6.51 1.87 11.89
N VAL A 167 -7.34 0.98 11.37
CA VAL A 167 -7.44 -0.39 11.85
C VAL A 167 -6.66 -1.29 10.91
N VAL A 168 -5.71 -2.01 11.47
CA VAL A 168 -4.85 -2.95 10.77
C VAL A 168 -5.21 -4.36 11.23
N LEU A 169 -5.41 -5.28 10.29
CA LEU A 169 -5.62 -6.70 10.56
C LEU A 169 -4.51 -7.51 9.88
N ASN A 170 -3.77 -8.27 10.68
CA ASN A 170 -2.64 -9.11 10.21
C ASN A 170 -1.63 -8.35 9.33
N GLY A 171 -1.38 -7.06 9.63
CA GLY A 171 -0.46 -6.21 8.88
C GLY A 171 -1.04 -5.56 7.61
N VAL A 172 -2.33 -5.75 7.35
CA VAL A 172 -3.07 -5.10 6.25
C VAL A 172 -3.95 -4.00 6.83
N GLU A 173 -3.84 -2.79 6.32
CA GLU A 173 -4.78 -1.71 6.63
C GLU A 173 -6.19 -2.11 6.17
N LEU A 174 -7.08 -2.31 7.12
CA LEU A 174 -8.44 -2.75 6.88
C LEU A 174 -9.40 -1.59 6.70
N GLY A 175 -9.15 -0.50 7.38
CA GLY A 175 -9.94 0.70 7.30
C GLY A 175 -9.29 1.87 7.99
N SER A 176 -9.71 3.07 7.63
CA SER A 176 -9.18 4.30 8.19
C SER A 176 -10.26 5.34 8.45
N GLY A 177 -9.95 6.30 9.29
CA GLY A 177 -10.83 7.39 9.63
C GLY A 177 -10.12 8.57 10.25
N SER A 178 -10.86 9.63 10.46
CA SER A 178 -10.33 10.80 11.18
C SER A 178 -11.44 11.63 11.80
N ILE A 179 -11.08 12.37 12.83
CA ILE A 179 -11.87 13.52 13.28
C ILE A 179 -11.65 14.67 12.31
N ARG A 180 -12.71 15.34 11.90
CA ARG A 180 -12.68 16.41 10.91
C ARG A 180 -12.57 17.78 11.56
N ILE A 181 -11.90 18.68 10.86
CA ILE A 181 -11.92 20.09 11.24
C ILE A 181 -13.36 20.60 11.07
N HIS A 182 -13.94 21.15 12.13
CA HIS A 182 -15.25 21.77 12.13
C HIS A 182 -15.19 23.27 12.45
N GLN A 183 -14.02 23.75 12.90
CA GLN A 183 -13.78 25.16 13.24
C GLN A 183 -13.17 25.87 12.02
N ARG A 184 -13.80 26.94 11.60
CA ARG A 184 -13.40 27.71 10.42
C ARG A 184 -11.97 28.24 10.53
N GLU A 185 -11.59 28.74 11.70
CA GLU A 185 -10.29 29.33 11.97
C GLU A 185 -9.18 28.29 11.86
N VAL A 186 -9.43 27.08 12.37
CA VAL A 186 -8.47 25.96 12.27
C VAL A 186 -8.32 25.51 10.81
N GLN A 187 -9.43 25.43 10.05
CA GLN A 187 -9.38 25.08 8.64
C GLN A 187 -8.61 26.10 7.81
N GLN A 188 -8.78 27.39 8.12
CA GLN A 188 -8.03 28.46 7.46
C GLN A 188 -6.53 28.34 7.74
N GLN A 189 -6.13 28.13 9.01
CA GLN A 189 -4.74 27.93 9.40
C GLN A 189 -4.13 26.69 8.73
N MET A 190 -4.90 25.62 8.59
CA MET A 190 -4.48 24.40 7.89
C MET A 190 -4.15 24.67 6.43
N PHE A 191 -5.03 25.36 5.70
CA PHE A 191 -4.77 25.72 4.31
C PHE A 191 -3.54 26.61 4.16
N GLU A 192 -3.36 27.58 5.06
CA GLU A 192 -2.20 28.46 5.06
C GLU A 192 -0.90 27.69 5.34
N ALA A 193 -0.93 26.72 6.28
CA ALA A 193 0.23 25.87 6.55
C ALA A 193 0.61 25.00 5.34
N LEU A 194 -0.36 24.62 4.51
CA LEU A 194 -0.16 23.90 3.26
C LEU A 194 0.22 24.81 2.06
N GLY A 195 0.28 26.12 2.29
CA GLY A 195 0.68 27.09 1.27
C GLY A 195 -0.41 27.45 0.24
N PHE A 196 -1.70 27.17 0.53
CA PHE A 196 -2.78 27.59 -0.37
C PHE A 196 -3.01 29.10 -0.32
N SER A 197 -3.11 29.74 -1.49
CA SER A 197 -3.56 31.14 -1.58
C SER A 197 -5.07 31.25 -1.33
N LYS A 198 -5.55 32.44 -1.01
CA LYS A 198 -6.99 32.69 -0.80
C LYS A 198 -7.81 32.35 -2.06
N GLU A 199 -7.27 32.66 -3.23
CA GLU A 199 -7.91 32.38 -4.53
C GLU A 199 -8.00 30.87 -4.76
N GLN A 200 -6.93 30.12 -4.44
CA GLN A 200 -6.92 28.66 -4.54
C GLN A 200 -7.91 28.00 -3.56
N ILE A 201 -8.00 28.53 -2.34
CA ILE A 201 -8.97 28.05 -1.34
C ILE A 201 -10.40 28.29 -1.85
N GLU A 202 -10.70 29.51 -2.33
CA GLU A 202 -12.03 29.84 -2.84
C GLU A 202 -12.40 29.00 -4.07
N ALA A 203 -11.47 28.82 -5.00
CA ALA A 203 -11.72 28.04 -6.22
C ALA A 203 -11.94 26.54 -5.95
N ARG A 204 -11.19 25.95 -5.01
CA ARG A 204 -11.23 24.50 -4.76
C ARG A 204 -12.18 24.10 -3.62
N PHE A 205 -12.26 24.90 -2.57
CA PHE A 205 -12.94 24.59 -1.31
C PHE A 205 -13.91 25.66 -0.86
N GLY A 206 -14.16 26.69 -1.69
CA GLY A 206 -15.00 27.82 -1.33
C GLY A 206 -16.42 27.42 -0.90
N PHE A 207 -17.00 26.41 -1.53
CA PHE A 207 -18.31 25.86 -1.15
C PHE A 207 -18.31 25.36 0.31
N MET A 208 -17.29 24.65 0.73
CA MET A 208 -17.15 24.10 2.08
C MET A 208 -16.86 25.20 3.10
N VAL A 209 -15.92 26.11 2.79
CA VAL A 209 -15.55 27.23 3.68
C VAL A 209 -16.74 28.16 3.88
N ARG A 210 -17.59 28.37 2.87
CA ARG A 210 -18.82 29.11 3.00
C ARG A 210 -19.85 28.38 3.88
N ALA A 211 -19.99 27.07 3.74
CA ALA A 211 -20.87 26.27 4.58
C ALA A 211 -20.49 26.36 6.07
N PHE A 212 -19.20 26.43 6.39
CA PHE A 212 -18.72 26.58 7.78
C PHE A 212 -19.21 27.86 8.47
N ARG A 213 -19.65 28.87 7.71
CA ARG A 213 -20.24 30.11 8.26
C ARG A 213 -21.58 29.88 8.96
N TYR A 214 -22.30 28.83 8.58
CA TYR A 214 -23.60 28.48 9.13
C TYR A 214 -23.53 27.54 10.33
N GLY A 215 -22.31 27.18 10.75
CA GLY A 215 -22.05 26.26 11.83
C GLY A 215 -21.83 24.84 11.30
N THR A 216 -20.70 24.25 11.69
CA THR A 216 -20.35 22.87 11.36
C THR A 216 -20.28 22.09 12.66
N PRO A 217 -21.07 21.02 12.86
CA PRO A 217 -20.97 20.21 14.06
C PRO A 217 -19.63 19.47 14.08
N PRO A 218 -19.11 19.14 15.27
CA PRO A 218 -18.03 18.15 15.38
C PRO A 218 -18.44 16.86 14.69
N HIS A 219 -17.57 16.35 13.81
CA HIS A 219 -17.85 15.15 13.06
C HIS A 219 -16.55 14.39 12.78
N GLY A 220 -16.69 13.14 12.48
CA GLY A 220 -15.64 12.23 12.09
C GLY A 220 -16.27 11.01 11.46
N GLY A 221 -15.44 10.08 11.06
CA GLY A 221 -15.95 8.87 10.44
C GLY A 221 -14.87 7.80 10.29
N PHE A 222 -15.32 6.64 9.89
CA PHE A 222 -14.49 5.49 9.65
C PHE A 222 -15.04 4.70 8.46
N ALA A 223 -14.17 4.19 7.61
CA ALA A 223 -14.54 3.35 6.48
C ALA A 223 -13.71 2.08 6.45
N PHE A 224 -14.38 0.94 6.28
CA PHE A 224 -13.74 -0.35 6.07
C PHE A 224 -13.59 -0.66 4.59
N GLY A 225 -12.45 -1.25 4.22
CA GLY A 225 -12.28 -1.91 2.94
C GLY A 225 -12.95 -3.29 2.97
N LEU A 226 -14.19 -3.39 2.51
CA LEU A 226 -14.95 -4.65 2.55
C LEU A 226 -14.24 -5.78 1.80
N ASP A 227 -13.71 -5.49 0.63
CA ASP A 227 -12.97 -6.49 -0.16
C ASP A 227 -11.70 -6.97 0.56
N ARG A 228 -10.99 -6.07 1.25
CA ARG A 228 -9.84 -6.45 2.08
C ARG A 228 -10.25 -7.34 3.25
N LEU A 229 -11.36 -7.04 3.90
CA LEU A 229 -11.89 -7.88 4.97
C LEU A 229 -12.22 -9.27 4.47
N VAL A 230 -12.95 -9.37 3.37
CA VAL A 230 -13.32 -10.66 2.76
C VAL A 230 -12.07 -11.43 2.33
N MET A 231 -11.10 -10.79 1.69
CA MET A 231 -9.82 -11.38 1.32
C MET A 231 -9.10 -11.99 2.53
N LEU A 232 -9.01 -11.25 3.63
CA LEU A 232 -8.34 -11.70 4.85
C LEU A 232 -9.09 -12.85 5.53
N LEU A 233 -10.43 -12.81 5.56
CA LEU A 233 -11.25 -13.86 6.16
C LEU A 233 -11.16 -15.18 5.37
N LEU A 234 -11.05 -15.10 4.05
CA LEU A 234 -10.88 -16.26 3.17
C LEU A 234 -9.42 -16.74 3.10
N GLY A 235 -8.47 -15.98 3.62
CA GLY A 235 -7.05 -16.27 3.47
C GLY A 235 -6.56 -16.17 2.02
N ALA A 236 -7.25 -15.40 1.17
CA ALA A 236 -6.86 -15.17 -0.21
C ALA A 236 -5.64 -14.24 -0.30
N ASP A 237 -4.79 -14.46 -1.30
CA ASP A 237 -3.54 -13.71 -1.47
C ASP A 237 -3.74 -12.38 -2.24
N SER A 238 -4.86 -12.23 -2.94
CA SER A 238 -5.15 -11.08 -3.78
C SER A 238 -6.59 -10.58 -3.64
N LEU A 239 -6.79 -9.26 -3.68
CA LEU A 239 -8.12 -8.65 -3.77
C LEU A 239 -8.88 -9.10 -5.02
N ARG A 240 -8.19 -9.46 -6.09
CA ARG A 240 -8.81 -9.94 -7.33
C ARG A 240 -9.57 -11.24 -7.15
N ASP A 241 -9.20 -12.04 -6.15
CA ASP A 241 -9.84 -13.33 -5.86
C ASP A 241 -11.21 -13.16 -5.21
N VAL A 242 -11.52 -11.96 -4.71
CA VAL A 242 -12.77 -11.66 -3.98
C VAL A 242 -13.62 -10.57 -4.64
N ILE A 243 -13.17 -10.03 -5.78
CA ILE A 243 -13.90 -9.02 -6.57
C ILE A 243 -14.48 -9.68 -7.80
N ALA A 244 -15.79 -9.51 -8.03
CA ALA A 244 -16.49 -10.14 -9.16
C ALA A 244 -15.96 -9.71 -10.53
N PHE A 245 -15.52 -8.45 -10.67
CA PHE A 245 -15.02 -7.88 -11.93
C PHE A 245 -13.69 -7.15 -11.71
N PRO A 246 -12.59 -7.88 -11.45
CA PRO A 246 -11.30 -7.26 -11.16
C PRO A 246 -10.74 -6.56 -12.39
N LYS A 247 -10.20 -5.36 -12.16
CA LYS A 247 -9.50 -4.60 -13.20
C LYS A 247 -8.04 -5.01 -13.29
N LEU A 248 -7.47 -4.91 -14.50
CA LEU A 248 -6.04 -5.11 -14.74
C LEU A 248 -5.23 -3.88 -14.31
N LYS A 249 -3.91 -3.97 -14.40
CA LYS A 249 -3.00 -2.88 -14.01
C LYS A 249 -3.18 -1.62 -14.85
N ASP A 250 -3.59 -1.78 -16.10
CA ASP A 250 -3.89 -0.71 -17.04
C ASP A 250 -5.32 -0.16 -16.91
N ALA A 251 -6.02 -0.54 -15.84
CA ALA A 251 -7.42 -0.23 -15.57
C ALA A 251 -8.44 -0.85 -16.54
N SER A 252 -8.01 -1.73 -17.45
CA SER A 252 -8.92 -2.47 -18.31
C SER A 252 -9.71 -3.52 -17.53
N CYS A 253 -10.89 -3.85 -18.03
CA CYS A 253 -11.75 -4.88 -17.46
C CYS A 253 -11.96 -6.00 -18.50
N PRO A 254 -11.41 -7.20 -18.28
CA PRO A 254 -11.54 -8.30 -19.24
C PRO A 254 -12.98 -8.78 -19.48
N LEU A 255 -13.88 -8.53 -18.52
CA LEU A 255 -15.27 -8.94 -18.66
C LEU A 255 -16.08 -8.02 -19.59
N THR A 256 -15.79 -6.72 -19.53
CA THR A 256 -16.57 -5.70 -20.25
C THR A 256 -15.82 -5.10 -21.44
N ASP A 257 -14.59 -5.55 -21.69
CA ASP A 257 -13.64 -4.98 -22.65
C ASP A 257 -13.44 -3.46 -22.51
N ALA A 258 -13.70 -2.94 -21.29
CA ALA A 258 -13.49 -1.53 -20.99
C ALA A 258 -11.99 -1.24 -20.73
N PRO A 259 -11.48 -0.06 -21.13
CA PRO A 259 -12.18 1.01 -21.83
C PRO A 259 -12.38 0.70 -23.31
N GLY A 260 -13.59 0.93 -23.81
CA GLY A 260 -13.95 0.78 -25.23
C GLY A 260 -14.14 2.14 -25.91
N PRO A 261 -14.34 2.14 -27.22
CA PRO A 261 -14.71 3.36 -27.97
C PRO A 261 -16.06 3.89 -27.46
N VAL A 262 -16.17 5.21 -27.41
CA VAL A 262 -17.40 5.89 -27.02
C VAL A 262 -18.13 6.24 -28.30
N ASP A 263 -19.46 6.09 -28.29
CA ASP A 263 -20.32 6.45 -29.42
C ASP A 263 -20.18 7.96 -29.74
N PRO A 264 -19.89 8.34 -30.99
CA PRO A 264 -19.75 9.73 -31.40
C PRO A 264 -20.97 10.60 -31.06
N GLU A 265 -22.18 10.05 -31.10
CA GLU A 265 -23.39 10.77 -30.72
C GLU A 265 -23.40 11.17 -29.25
N GLN A 266 -22.91 10.30 -28.36
CA GLN A 266 -22.78 10.60 -26.93
C GLN A 266 -21.73 11.68 -26.67
N LEU A 267 -20.63 11.66 -27.40
CA LEU A 267 -19.62 12.72 -27.33
C LEU A 267 -20.17 14.07 -27.77
N ALA A 268 -20.96 14.08 -28.88
CA ALA A 268 -21.58 15.29 -29.41
C ALA A 268 -22.56 15.92 -28.39
N VAL A 269 -23.36 15.12 -27.68
CA VAL A 269 -24.26 15.60 -26.61
C VAL A 269 -23.49 16.31 -25.48
N LEU A 270 -22.29 15.87 -25.19
CA LEU A 270 -21.42 16.46 -24.15
C LEU A 270 -20.59 17.64 -24.71
N GLY A 271 -20.66 17.95 -26.00
CA GLY A 271 -19.81 18.94 -26.62
C GLY A 271 -18.32 18.56 -26.65
N ILE A 272 -18.02 17.25 -26.59
CA ILE A 272 -16.66 16.71 -26.58
C ILE A 272 -16.41 16.08 -27.95
N ALA A 273 -15.24 16.36 -28.52
CA ALA A 273 -14.76 15.63 -29.70
C ALA A 273 -13.58 14.74 -29.30
N ALA A 274 -13.53 13.54 -29.87
CA ALA A 274 -12.31 12.74 -29.75
C ALA A 274 -11.20 13.53 -30.45
N GLY A 275 -10.12 13.87 -29.71
CA GLY A 275 -8.94 14.49 -30.30
C GLY A 275 -8.46 13.61 -31.46
N ALA A 276 -8.06 14.23 -32.59
CA ALA A 276 -7.36 13.50 -33.61
C ALA A 276 -6.21 12.74 -32.91
N LYS A 277 -6.20 11.41 -33.00
CA LYS A 277 -5.01 10.65 -32.62
C LYS A 277 -3.88 11.30 -33.43
N GLU A 278 -2.89 11.87 -32.78
CA GLU A 278 -1.59 11.99 -33.43
C GLU A 278 -1.28 10.58 -33.96
N GLU A 279 -1.16 10.47 -35.26
CA GLU A 279 -0.71 9.26 -35.92
C GLU A 279 0.74 9.01 -35.53
N GLY A 280 0.93 8.42 -34.41
CA GLY A 280 2.24 8.18 -33.83
C GLY A 280 2.13 7.40 -32.54
N THR A 281 1.59 6.23 -32.61
CA THR A 281 1.79 4.97 -31.89
C THR A 281 0.48 4.17 -31.88
N ALA A 282 -0.05 3.87 -33.06
CA ALA A 282 -0.89 2.70 -33.18
C ALA A 282 -0.01 1.52 -32.77
N ARG A 283 -0.31 0.87 -31.63
CA ARG A 283 0.16 -0.50 -31.44
C ARG A 283 -0.23 -1.23 -32.73
N PRO A 284 0.71 -1.80 -33.48
CA PRO A 284 0.34 -2.61 -34.60
C PRO A 284 -0.59 -3.69 -34.06
N LYS A 285 -1.81 -3.79 -34.61
CA LYS A 285 -2.56 -5.03 -34.57
C LYS A 285 -1.54 -6.08 -34.99
N ALA A 286 -1.36 -7.11 -34.17
CA ALA A 286 -0.54 -8.24 -34.57
C ALA A 286 -1.14 -8.77 -35.88
N GLU A 287 -0.64 -8.29 -37.03
CA GLU A 287 -0.74 -9.05 -38.24
C GLU A 287 0.05 -10.34 -37.99
N GLU A 288 -0.63 -11.43 -38.25
CA GLU A 288 -0.02 -12.76 -38.30
C GLU A 288 1.17 -12.72 -39.27
N SER A 289 2.33 -12.36 -38.79
CA SER A 289 3.57 -12.48 -39.53
C SER A 289 4.38 -13.63 -38.92
N ALA A 290 4.17 -14.79 -39.51
CA ALA A 290 5.15 -15.85 -39.44
C ALA A 290 6.53 -15.27 -39.84
N GLY A 291 7.43 -15.12 -38.86
CA GLY A 291 8.81 -14.72 -39.10
C GLY A 291 9.21 -13.29 -38.70
N ALA A 292 8.49 -12.59 -37.86
CA ALA A 292 8.91 -11.28 -37.35
C ALA A 292 10.18 -11.40 -36.52
N LYS A 293 11.29 -10.84 -37.01
CA LYS A 293 12.53 -10.69 -36.22
C LYS A 293 12.26 -9.73 -35.07
N ILE A 294 12.48 -10.18 -33.83
CA ILE A 294 12.36 -9.33 -32.65
C ILE A 294 13.44 -8.24 -32.71
N ASP A 295 13.02 -6.99 -32.58
CA ASP A 295 13.91 -5.87 -32.32
C ASP A 295 14.21 -5.84 -30.81
N VAL A 296 15.30 -6.47 -30.42
CA VAL A 296 15.71 -6.58 -28.99
C VAL A 296 16.05 -5.23 -28.41
N GLN A 297 16.56 -4.29 -29.21
CA GLN A 297 16.89 -2.94 -28.75
C GLN A 297 15.62 -2.15 -28.42
N ALA A 298 14.58 -2.25 -29.27
CA ALA A 298 13.29 -1.63 -29.00
C ALA A 298 12.63 -2.21 -27.73
N VAL A 299 12.70 -3.53 -27.52
CA VAL A 299 12.17 -4.19 -26.32
C VAL A 299 12.97 -3.78 -25.07
N ALA A 300 14.29 -3.71 -25.14
CA ALA A 300 15.16 -3.27 -24.06
C ALA A 300 14.87 -1.79 -23.69
N ALA A 301 14.72 -0.91 -24.68
CA ALA A 301 14.36 0.49 -24.47
C ALA A 301 13.00 0.66 -23.79
N LEU A 302 11.98 -0.11 -24.19
CA LEU A 302 10.68 -0.15 -23.52
C LEU A 302 10.75 -0.64 -22.08
N SER A 303 11.70 -1.53 -21.78
CA SER A 303 11.95 -2.11 -20.45
C SER A 303 12.95 -1.29 -19.64
N MET A 304 13.45 -0.14 -20.16
CA MET A 304 14.48 0.70 -19.55
C MET A 304 15.77 -0.07 -19.22
N LEU A 305 16.14 -1.02 -20.08
CA LEU A 305 17.35 -1.82 -19.96
C LEU A 305 18.39 -1.37 -20.98
N GLU A 306 19.63 -1.20 -20.53
CA GLU A 306 20.80 -1.00 -21.37
C GLU A 306 21.51 -2.34 -21.53
N LEU A 307 21.60 -2.84 -22.75
CA LEU A 307 22.22 -4.12 -23.08
C LEU A 307 23.50 -3.89 -23.86
N ASP A 308 24.57 -4.65 -23.53
CA ASP A 308 25.74 -4.70 -24.36
C ASP A 308 25.50 -5.61 -25.60
N SER A 309 26.39 -5.54 -26.58
CA SER A 309 26.24 -6.29 -27.85
C SER A 309 26.21 -7.83 -27.67
N ARG A 310 26.82 -8.35 -26.59
CA ARG A 310 26.81 -9.76 -26.27
C ARG A 310 25.52 -10.19 -25.59
N GLU A 311 25.03 -9.36 -24.72
CA GLU A 311 23.75 -9.56 -24.05
C GLU A 311 22.59 -9.47 -25.05
N GLU A 312 22.64 -8.50 -25.98
CA GLU A 312 21.65 -8.35 -27.05
C GLU A 312 21.56 -9.63 -27.91
N GLU A 313 22.69 -10.20 -28.31
CA GLU A 313 22.72 -11.43 -29.11
C GLU A 313 22.20 -12.64 -28.31
N GLY A 314 22.47 -12.69 -26.98
CA GLY A 314 21.94 -13.70 -26.09
C GLY A 314 20.42 -13.60 -25.94
N MET A 315 19.90 -12.40 -25.69
CA MET A 315 18.47 -12.10 -25.58
C MET A 315 17.72 -12.38 -26.87
N ARG A 316 18.31 -12.03 -28.01
CA ARG A 316 17.69 -12.30 -29.32
C ARG A 316 17.44 -13.78 -29.54
N ARG A 317 18.40 -14.63 -29.20
CA ARG A 317 18.24 -16.10 -29.31
C ARG A 317 17.18 -16.64 -28.37
N GLN A 318 17.17 -16.18 -27.10
CA GLN A 318 16.19 -16.62 -26.11
C GLN A 318 14.78 -16.19 -26.46
N LEU A 319 14.58 -14.92 -26.83
CA LEU A 319 13.26 -14.40 -27.23
C LEU A 319 12.74 -15.07 -28.50
N SER A 320 13.61 -15.32 -29.51
CA SER A 320 13.22 -16.07 -30.69
C SER A 320 12.77 -17.48 -30.34
N SER A 321 13.47 -18.17 -29.44
CA SER A 321 13.10 -19.53 -29.02
C SER A 321 11.76 -19.55 -28.26
N ILE A 322 11.48 -18.52 -27.46
CA ILE A 322 10.17 -18.36 -26.76
C ILE A 322 9.06 -18.12 -27.77
N LEU A 323 9.28 -17.27 -28.80
CA LEU A 323 8.28 -17.03 -29.84
C LEU A 323 8.04 -18.27 -30.71
N ASP A 324 9.07 -19.01 -31.05
CA ASP A 324 8.94 -20.26 -31.78
C ASP A 324 8.12 -21.29 -30.98
N PHE A 325 8.35 -21.38 -29.66
CA PHE A 325 7.56 -22.21 -28.77
C PHE A 325 6.10 -21.75 -28.71
N ALA A 326 5.84 -20.44 -28.54
CA ALA A 326 4.49 -19.89 -28.52
C ALA A 326 3.78 -20.08 -29.87
N SER A 327 4.51 -19.95 -30.99
CA SER A 327 3.97 -20.17 -32.34
C SER A 327 3.57 -21.63 -32.59
N SER A 328 4.15 -22.59 -31.88
CA SER A 328 3.73 -23.98 -31.96
C SER A 328 2.29 -24.20 -31.46
N LEU A 329 1.82 -23.36 -30.55
CA LEU A 329 0.43 -23.36 -30.07
C LEU A 329 -0.54 -22.82 -31.13
N ALA A 330 -0.11 -21.87 -31.96
CA ALA A 330 -0.93 -21.32 -33.05
C ALA A 330 -1.13 -22.31 -34.18
N ALA A 331 -0.32 -23.35 -34.27
CA ALA A 331 -0.46 -24.44 -35.24
C ALA A 331 -1.55 -25.47 -34.86
N LEU A 332 -2.10 -25.39 -33.65
CA LEU A 332 -3.18 -26.26 -33.20
C LEU A 332 -4.52 -25.75 -33.72
N ASP A 333 -5.32 -26.63 -34.30
CA ASP A 333 -6.71 -26.30 -34.62
C ASP A 333 -7.54 -26.29 -33.33
N LEU A 334 -7.87 -25.11 -32.85
CA LEU A 334 -8.69 -24.88 -31.67
C LEU A 334 -10.14 -24.52 -32.02
N ALA A 335 -10.54 -24.65 -33.26
CA ALA A 335 -11.91 -24.38 -33.68
C ALA A 335 -12.87 -25.35 -32.96
N GLY A 336 -13.76 -24.79 -32.13
CA GLY A 336 -14.72 -25.56 -31.37
C GLY A 336 -14.21 -26.11 -30.03
N VAL A 337 -13.00 -25.76 -29.61
CA VAL A 337 -12.48 -26.10 -28.29
C VAL A 337 -12.85 -24.95 -27.33
N GLU A 338 -13.72 -25.23 -26.36
CA GLU A 338 -14.05 -24.24 -25.33
C GLU A 338 -12.86 -24.00 -24.38
N PRO A 339 -12.60 -22.74 -24.00
CA PRO A 339 -11.52 -22.43 -23.08
C PRO A 339 -11.78 -23.09 -21.72
N THR A 340 -10.81 -23.85 -21.24
CA THR A 340 -10.89 -24.51 -19.93
C THR A 340 -10.56 -23.50 -18.83
N ALA A 341 -11.59 -22.95 -18.20
CA ALA A 341 -11.43 -22.07 -17.04
C ALA A 341 -11.15 -22.87 -15.75
N HIS A 342 -11.63 -24.11 -15.66
CA HIS A 342 -11.44 -25.01 -14.51
C HIS A 342 -11.39 -26.46 -14.97
N VAL A 343 -10.56 -27.29 -14.31
CA VAL A 343 -10.43 -28.74 -14.64
C VAL A 343 -11.73 -29.52 -14.38
N LEU A 344 -12.56 -29.05 -13.46
CA LEU A 344 -13.89 -29.57 -13.19
C LEU A 344 -14.95 -28.66 -13.82
N PRO A 345 -16.03 -29.17 -14.39
CA PRO A 345 -17.13 -28.37 -14.91
C PRO A 345 -17.92 -27.77 -13.74
N VAL A 346 -17.38 -26.65 -13.22
CA VAL A 346 -18.04 -25.92 -12.13
C VAL A 346 -19.03 -24.94 -12.75
N GLN A 347 -20.29 -25.10 -12.41
CA GLN A 347 -21.37 -24.17 -12.79
C GLN A 347 -21.75 -23.31 -11.60
N ASN A 348 -22.17 -22.06 -11.87
CA ASN A 348 -22.69 -21.20 -10.83
C ASN A 348 -23.95 -21.83 -10.22
N VAL A 349 -23.93 -22.02 -8.91
CA VAL A 349 -25.10 -22.43 -8.15
C VAL A 349 -25.84 -21.19 -7.70
N PHE A 350 -26.95 -20.89 -8.34
CA PHE A 350 -27.81 -19.78 -7.92
C PHE A 350 -28.71 -20.25 -6.77
N ARG A 351 -28.91 -19.36 -5.82
CA ARG A 351 -29.95 -19.55 -4.79
C ARG A 351 -31.30 -19.35 -5.47
N GLU A 352 -32.27 -20.14 -5.12
CA GLU A 352 -33.64 -19.91 -5.58
C GLU A 352 -34.15 -18.55 -5.13
N ASP A 353 -34.95 -17.90 -5.99
CA ASP A 353 -35.60 -16.62 -5.70
C ASP A 353 -36.68 -16.84 -4.63
N GLY A 354 -36.23 -16.89 -3.38
CA GLY A 354 -37.12 -16.90 -2.20
C GLY A 354 -37.24 -15.47 -1.66
N ALA A 355 -38.40 -15.10 -1.17
CA ALA A 355 -38.54 -13.83 -0.44
C ALA A 355 -37.51 -13.82 0.70
N PRO A 356 -36.63 -12.81 0.79
CA PRO A 356 -35.70 -12.71 1.91
C PRO A 356 -36.51 -12.68 3.20
N HIS A 357 -36.01 -13.34 4.26
CA HIS A 357 -36.57 -13.19 5.58
C HIS A 357 -36.48 -11.71 5.95
N SER A 358 -37.58 -10.99 5.75
CA SER A 358 -37.69 -9.60 6.19
C SER A 358 -38.01 -9.62 7.69
N PHE A 359 -37.33 -8.77 8.44
CA PHE A 359 -37.73 -8.48 9.80
C PHE A 359 -39.15 -7.89 9.78
N SER A 360 -39.92 -8.16 10.83
CA SER A 360 -41.23 -7.50 10.96
C SER A 360 -41.05 -5.98 11.07
N ARG A 361 -42.05 -5.22 10.64
CA ARG A 361 -42.02 -3.76 10.77
C ARG A 361 -41.74 -3.33 12.20
N GLU A 362 -42.38 -3.99 13.16
CA GLU A 362 -42.21 -3.75 14.59
C GLU A 362 -40.75 -3.96 15.04
N ALA A 363 -40.11 -5.00 14.57
CA ALA A 363 -38.69 -5.27 14.87
C ALA A 363 -37.77 -4.19 14.26
N LEU A 364 -38.04 -3.73 13.05
CA LEU A 364 -37.27 -2.67 12.41
C LEU A 364 -37.44 -1.30 13.10
N LEU A 365 -38.61 -1.02 13.64
CA LEU A 365 -38.95 0.22 14.33
C LEU A 365 -38.50 0.23 15.79
N GLN A 366 -38.12 -0.91 16.37
CA GLN A 366 -37.80 -1.05 17.79
C GLN A 366 -36.73 -0.06 18.29
N ASN A 367 -35.76 0.27 17.46
CA ASN A 367 -34.65 1.18 17.78
C ASN A 367 -34.86 2.59 17.22
N ALA A 368 -36.02 2.89 16.63
CA ALA A 368 -36.27 4.20 16.09
C ALA A 368 -36.55 5.21 17.24
N PRO A 369 -35.91 6.39 17.23
CA PRO A 369 -36.08 7.40 18.30
C PRO A 369 -37.49 7.99 18.36
N ASP A 370 -38.18 8.04 17.23
CA ASP A 370 -39.58 8.48 17.13
C ASP A 370 -40.28 7.79 15.98
N VAL A 371 -41.52 7.32 16.20
CA VAL A 371 -42.30 6.53 15.24
C VAL A 371 -43.67 7.11 15.09
N SER A 372 -44.11 7.35 13.86
CA SER A 372 -45.48 7.76 13.54
C SER A 372 -46.02 7.00 12.33
N ASP A 373 -47.23 6.48 12.43
CA ASP A 373 -47.94 5.77 11.36
C ASP A 373 -47.17 4.57 10.79
N GLY A 374 -46.36 3.89 11.63
CA GLY A 374 -45.57 2.76 11.23
C GLY A 374 -44.32 3.12 10.38
N CYS A 375 -43.89 4.38 10.45
CA CYS A 375 -42.67 4.90 9.82
C CYS A 375 -41.76 5.55 10.85
N ILE A 376 -40.48 5.60 10.58
CA ILE A 376 -39.52 6.39 11.38
C ILE A 376 -39.80 7.87 11.14
N ARG A 377 -40.06 8.60 12.22
CA ARG A 377 -40.25 10.05 12.15
C ARG A 377 -38.90 10.76 12.26
N VAL A 378 -38.58 11.57 11.26
CA VAL A 378 -37.38 12.41 11.27
C VAL A 378 -37.79 13.86 11.61
N PRO A 379 -36.90 14.64 12.30
CA PRO A 379 -37.11 16.04 12.50
C PRO A 379 -37.37 16.77 11.17
N ARG A 380 -38.28 17.73 11.14
CA ARG A 380 -38.42 18.59 9.95
C ARG A 380 -37.09 19.28 9.69
N VAL A 381 -36.49 18.98 8.54
CA VAL A 381 -35.43 19.82 8.00
C VAL A 381 -36.11 21.12 7.60
N VAL A 382 -35.74 22.20 8.24
CA VAL A 382 -36.32 23.53 8.00
C VAL A 382 -36.11 23.89 6.53
N GLU A 383 -37.13 24.39 5.89
CA GLU A 383 -37.10 24.98 4.55
C GLU A 383 -36.12 26.15 4.45
#